data_1ab3c74d002d2386c115ab9c67dd561f
#
_entry.id   1ab3c74d002d2386c115ab9c67dd561f
#
_cell.length_a   1.000
_cell.length_b   1.000
_cell.length_c   1.000
_cell.angle_alpha   90.00
_cell.angle_beta   90.00
_cell.angle_gamma   90.00
#
_symmetry.space_group_name_H-M   'P 1'
#
loop_
_entity.id
_entity.type
_entity.pdbx_description
1 polymer ?
#
loop_
_entity_poly.entity_id
_entity_poly.type
_entity_poly.pdbx_seq_one_letter_code
_entity_poly.pdbx_strand_id
1 'polypeptide(L)'
;MSDPAKAIVRLTGLKRSFEQGGIRIDVLRGIDLAISPGEIVGLLGPSGSGKSTMLQAVGLLEGGFEGRIEIAGTDASGLNGDERTTLRRNTLGFVYQFHHLLPDFSAIENVIMPQLVASKPEPKARTRASELLGALGLGERLTHRPSQLSGGEQQRVAVARALANKPLLVLADEPTGNLDVHTANRVLGEFLRLVREEGSAALVATHNERLALKMDRVVRLHEGVLE
;
A
#
# COMPACT_ATOMS: atom_id res chain seq x y z
N MET A 1 8.32 0.36 -22.98
CA MET A 1 8.49 1.66 -22.30
C MET A 1 7.09 2.19 -22.02
N SER A 2 6.73 2.36 -20.75
CA SER A 2 5.41 2.86 -20.34
C SER A 2 5.24 4.31 -20.79
N ASP A 3 4.08 4.64 -21.35
CA ASP A 3 3.76 6.03 -21.74
C ASP A 3 3.67 6.89 -20.46
N PRO A 4 4.61 7.80 -20.23
CA PRO A 4 4.60 8.62 -19.02
C PRO A 4 3.32 9.47 -18.89
N ALA A 5 2.61 9.75 -19.97
CA ALA A 5 1.37 10.53 -19.95
C ALA A 5 0.20 9.84 -19.22
N LYS A 6 0.27 8.53 -18.99
CA LYS A 6 -0.81 7.72 -18.36
C LYS A 6 -0.45 7.16 -16.99
N ALA A 7 0.60 7.67 -16.34
CA ALA A 7 1.00 7.16 -15.02
C ALA A 7 -0.12 7.32 -13.98
N ILE A 8 -0.33 6.26 -13.14
CA ILE A 8 -1.26 6.33 -12.00
C ILE A 8 -0.63 7.09 -10.84
N VAL A 9 0.69 7.04 -10.73
CA VAL A 9 1.50 7.86 -9.81
C VAL A 9 2.65 8.48 -10.58
N ARG A 10 2.88 9.75 -10.35
CA ARG A 10 4.08 10.46 -10.81
C ARG A 10 4.65 11.26 -9.65
N LEU A 11 5.91 11.02 -9.36
CA LEU A 11 6.72 11.81 -8.43
C LEU A 11 7.71 12.60 -9.24
N THR A 12 7.87 13.88 -8.93
CA THR A 12 8.86 14.76 -9.56
C THR A 12 9.62 15.51 -8.49
N GLY A 13 10.91 15.22 -8.38
CA GLY A 13 11.83 15.85 -7.44
C GLY A 13 11.37 15.74 -5.98
N LEU A 14 10.72 14.62 -5.59
CA LEU A 14 10.17 14.46 -4.24
C LEU A 14 11.28 14.45 -3.19
N LYS A 15 11.22 15.40 -2.24
CA LYS A 15 12.15 15.51 -1.10
C LYS A 15 11.41 15.48 0.22
N ARG A 16 12.05 14.91 1.23
CA ARG A 16 11.54 14.91 2.60
C ARG A 16 12.69 15.03 3.59
N SER A 17 12.59 16.01 4.49
CA SER A 17 13.53 16.20 5.60
C SER A 17 12.80 16.20 6.92
N PHE A 18 13.48 15.83 7.98
CA PHE A 18 13.02 15.91 9.37
C PHE A 18 14.01 16.71 10.19
N GLU A 19 13.54 17.37 11.22
CA GLU A 19 14.39 18.01 12.23
C GLU A 19 14.40 17.18 13.50
N GLN A 20 15.58 16.80 13.94
CA GLN A 20 15.76 16.06 15.18
C GLN A 20 16.93 16.66 15.99
N GLY A 21 16.64 17.21 17.17
CA GLY A 21 17.65 17.82 18.01
C GLY A 21 18.40 19.01 17.37
N GLY A 22 17.72 19.78 16.50
CA GLY A 22 18.33 20.90 15.77
C GLY A 22 19.15 20.49 14.54
N ILE A 23 19.17 19.19 14.20
CA ILE A 23 19.87 18.68 13.01
C ILE A 23 18.81 18.34 11.95
N ARG A 24 19.02 18.83 10.73
CA ARG A 24 18.21 18.46 9.57
C ARG A 24 18.70 17.13 9.01
N ILE A 25 17.79 16.18 8.85
CA ILE A 25 18.03 14.87 8.26
C ILE A 25 17.24 14.78 6.95
N ASP A 26 17.95 14.77 5.81
CA ASP A 26 17.35 14.64 4.49
C ASP A 26 17.15 13.15 4.17
N VAL A 27 15.89 12.69 4.22
CA VAL A 27 15.52 11.27 4.03
C VAL A 27 15.23 10.97 2.56
N LEU A 28 14.54 11.86 1.84
CA LEU A 28 14.34 11.77 0.39
C LEU A 28 14.98 12.98 -0.27
N ARG A 29 15.77 12.75 -1.32
CA ARG A 29 16.68 13.75 -1.89
C ARG A 29 16.40 14.05 -3.37
N GLY A 30 15.13 14.03 -3.79
CA GLY A 30 14.73 14.32 -5.16
C GLY A 30 14.39 13.05 -5.93
N ILE A 31 13.32 12.37 -5.50
CA ILE A 31 12.83 11.15 -6.13
C ILE A 31 11.99 11.48 -7.35
N ASP A 32 12.34 10.88 -8.48
CA ASP A 32 11.54 10.84 -9.70
C ASP A 32 11.08 9.41 -9.94
N LEU A 33 9.77 9.19 -10.01
CA LEU A 33 9.18 7.86 -10.24
C LEU A 33 7.85 8.01 -10.98
N ALA A 34 7.62 7.15 -11.97
CA ALA A 34 6.30 6.97 -12.57
C ALA A 34 5.88 5.51 -12.44
N ILE A 35 4.62 5.26 -12.08
CA ILE A 35 4.00 3.94 -12.00
C ILE A 35 2.81 3.92 -12.94
N SER A 36 2.77 2.95 -13.86
CA SER A 36 1.68 2.79 -14.82
C SER A 36 0.47 2.09 -14.20
N PRO A 37 -0.74 2.26 -14.74
CA PRO A 37 -1.91 1.47 -14.33
C PRO A 37 -1.62 -0.03 -14.42
N GLY A 38 -1.94 -0.78 -13.36
CA GLY A 38 -1.73 -2.22 -13.26
C GLY A 38 -0.29 -2.66 -13.05
N GLU A 39 0.68 -1.73 -13.05
CA GLU A 39 2.10 -2.05 -12.81
C GLU A 39 2.36 -2.31 -11.33
N ILE A 40 3.10 -3.37 -11.02
CA ILE A 40 3.57 -3.69 -9.67
C ILE A 40 5.05 -3.37 -9.57
N VAL A 41 5.39 -2.34 -8.80
CA VAL A 41 6.77 -1.87 -8.61
C VAL A 41 7.29 -2.29 -7.24
N GLY A 42 8.41 -2.98 -7.20
CA GLY A 42 9.17 -3.26 -5.99
C GLY A 42 10.08 -2.09 -5.62
N LEU A 43 9.96 -1.58 -4.41
CA LEU A 43 10.85 -0.59 -3.82
C LEU A 43 11.83 -1.29 -2.88
N LEU A 44 13.02 -1.57 -3.37
CA LEU A 44 14.06 -2.28 -2.64
C LEU A 44 15.01 -1.30 -1.96
N GLY A 45 15.52 -1.64 -0.80
CA GLY A 45 16.54 -0.85 -0.09
C GLY A 45 16.75 -1.35 1.33
N PRO A 46 17.90 -1.02 1.95
CA PRO A 46 18.20 -1.40 3.33
C PRO A 46 17.21 -0.75 4.32
N SER A 47 17.22 -1.22 5.57
CA SER A 47 16.47 -0.55 6.65
C SER A 47 16.99 0.89 6.82
N GLY A 48 16.08 1.83 7.00
CA GLY A 48 16.41 3.25 7.13
C GLY A 48 16.67 4.01 5.82
N SER A 49 16.58 3.38 4.64
CA SER A 49 16.81 4.07 3.36
C SER A 49 15.72 5.08 2.95
N GLY A 50 14.59 5.15 3.69
CA GLY A 50 13.48 6.07 3.39
C GLY A 50 12.27 5.42 2.69
N LYS A 51 12.22 4.08 2.55
CA LYS A 51 11.08 3.38 1.89
C LYS A 51 9.74 3.71 2.51
N SER A 52 9.60 3.57 3.82
CA SER A 52 8.35 3.89 4.53
C SER A 52 8.00 5.37 4.42
N THR A 53 8.99 6.27 4.49
CA THR A 53 8.80 7.71 4.28
C THR A 53 8.26 8.02 2.87
N MET A 54 8.80 7.33 1.86
CA MET A 54 8.30 7.46 0.48
C MET A 54 6.86 6.95 0.34
N LEU A 55 6.55 5.78 0.94
CA LEU A 55 5.19 5.25 0.95
C LEU A 55 4.20 6.16 1.68
N GLN A 56 4.63 6.77 2.80
CA GLN A 56 3.80 7.73 3.56
C GLN A 56 3.53 9.01 2.76
N ALA A 57 4.52 9.53 2.03
CA ALA A 57 4.36 10.69 1.16
C ALA A 57 3.40 10.38 0.00
N VAL A 58 3.61 9.28 -0.75
CA VAL A 58 2.72 8.83 -1.83
C VAL A 58 1.32 8.50 -1.28
N GLY A 59 1.26 7.96 -0.06
CA GLY A 59 0.03 7.64 0.66
C GLY A 59 -0.73 8.85 1.17
N LEU A 60 -0.17 10.06 1.06
CA LEU A 60 -0.73 11.30 1.58
C LEU A 60 -1.05 11.22 3.09
N LEU A 61 -0.29 10.39 3.82
CA LEU A 61 -0.47 10.19 5.26
C LEU A 61 0.17 11.32 6.06
N GLU A 62 1.25 11.89 5.53
CA GLU A 62 1.99 13.01 6.10
C GLU A 62 2.12 14.16 5.10
N GLY A 63 2.30 15.35 5.63
CA GLY A 63 2.67 16.53 4.85
C GLY A 63 4.15 16.84 4.96
N GLY A 64 4.58 18.03 4.48
CA GLY A 64 5.94 18.54 4.64
C GLY A 64 6.96 17.91 3.69
N PHE A 65 6.54 17.44 2.54
CA PHE A 65 7.41 17.09 1.41
C PHE A 65 7.53 18.26 0.44
N GLU A 66 8.62 18.33 -0.27
CA GLU A 66 8.88 19.23 -1.40
C GLU A 66 8.82 18.42 -2.71
N GLY A 67 8.65 19.12 -3.84
CA GLY A 67 8.44 18.48 -5.14
C GLY A 67 6.96 18.22 -5.42
N ARG A 68 6.67 17.35 -6.39
CA ARG A 68 5.31 17.11 -6.87
C ARG A 68 4.92 15.64 -6.77
N ILE A 69 3.69 15.41 -6.30
CA ILE A 69 3.04 14.10 -6.27
C ILE A 69 1.74 14.19 -7.06
N GLU A 70 1.65 13.45 -8.17
CA GLU A 70 0.41 13.29 -8.94
C GLU A 70 -0.13 11.87 -8.74
N ILE A 71 -1.41 11.75 -8.41
CA ILE A 71 -2.11 10.46 -8.23
C ILE A 71 -3.38 10.50 -9.07
N ALA A 72 -3.52 9.54 -9.98
CA ALA A 72 -4.66 9.44 -10.89
C ALA A 72 -4.96 10.77 -11.61
N GLY A 73 -3.91 11.49 -12.04
CA GLY A 73 -4.00 12.79 -12.72
C GLY A 73 -4.27 13.98 -11.79
N THR A 74 -4.41 13.77 -10.48
CA THR A 74 -4.61 14.84 -9.50
C THR A 74 -3.28 15.22 -8.87
N ASP A 75 -2.90 16.50 -8.91
CA ASP A 75 -1.75 17.04 -8.19
C ASP A 75 -2.09 17.13 -6.69
N ALA A 76 -1.45 16.26 -5.91
CA ALA A 76 -1.68 16.18 -4.47
C ALA A 76 -0.82 17.16 -3.65
N SER A 77 0.11 17.88 -4.29
CA SER A 77 1.05 18.78 -3.59
C SER A 77 0.34 19.98 -2.94
N GLY A 78 -0.72 20.47 -3.59
CA GLY A 78 -1.50 21.64 -3.13
C GLY A 78 -2.77 21.30 -2.33
N LEU A 79 -3.13 20.02 -2.16
CA LEU A 79 -4.37 19.62 -1.53
C LEU A 79 -4.38 19.90 -0.02
N ASN A 80 -5.53 20.37 0.50
CA ASN A 80 -5.78 20.47 1.93
C ASN A 80 -6.05 19.09 2.57
N GLY A 81 -6.26 19.03 3.89
CA GLY A 81 -6.44 17.79 4.63
C GLY A 81 -7.65 16.96 4.19
N ASP A 82 -8.78 17.60 3.91
CA ASP A 82 -10.02 16.92 3.50
C ASP A 82 -9.92 16.39 2.06
N GLU A 83 -9.32 17.16 1.18
CA GLU A 83 -9.05 16.75 -0.21
C GLU A 83 -8.09 15.57 -0.27
N ARG A 84 -6.99 15.60 0.52
CA ARG A 84 -6.07 14.46 0.67
C ARG A 84 -6.78 13.22 1.20
N THR A 85 -7.64 13.39 2.21
CA THR A 85 -8.42 12.28 2.79
C THR A 85 -9.38 11.70 1.78
N THR A 86 -10.03 12.54 0.97
CA THR A 86 -10.93 12.10 -0.09
C THR A 86 -10.20 11.37 -1.21
N LEU A 87 -9.07 11.90 -1.68
CA LEU A 87 -8.23 11.26 -2.68
C LEU A 87 -7.73 9.91 -2.18
N ARG A 88 -7.17 9.86 -0.96
CA ARG A 88 -6.70 8.64 -0.32
C ARG A 88 -7.79 7.57 -0.22
N ARG A 89 -8.96 7.93 0.31
CA ARG A 89 -10.11 7.02 0.48
C ARG A 89 -10.58 6.39 -0.83
N ASN A 90 -10.53 7.15 -1.92
CA ASN A 90 -11.09 6.73 -3.19
C ASN A 90 -10.10 6.02 -4.12
N THR A 91 -8.78 6.24 -3.92
CA THR A 91 -7.77 5.80 -4.88
C THR A 91 -6.70 4.89 -4.29
N LEU A 92 -6.49 4.91 -2.96
CA LEU A 92 -5.38 4.22 -2.34
C LEU A 92 -5.84 3.06 -1.44
N GLY A 93 -5.07 1.96 -1.46
CA GLY A 93 -5.15 0.87 -0.49
C GLY A 93 -3.83 0.74 0.25
N PHE A 94 -3.86 0.27 1.50
CA PHE A 94 -2.66 0.16 2.34
C PHE A 94 -2.53 -1.22 2.95
N VAL A 95 -1.33 -1.80 2.81
CA VAL A 95 -0.90 -3.02 3.50
C VAL A 95 0.36 -2.70 4.29
N TYR A 96 0.36 -2.97 5.59
CA TYR A 96 1.48 -2.70 6.48
C TYR A 96 2.14 -3.99 6.96
N GLN A 97 3.38 -3.89 7.42
CA GLN A 97 4.13 -4.97 8.05
C GLN A 97 3.41 -5.49 9.31
N PHE A 98 2.96 -4.59 10.18
CA PHE A 98 2.00 -4.91 11.24
C PHE A 98 0.61 -4.71 10.66
N HIS A 99 -0.22 -5.73 10.70
CA HIS A 99 -1.51 -5.81 10.00
C HIS A 99 -2.47 -4.65 10.31
N HIS A 100 -2.32 -4.01 11.49
CA HIS A 100 -3.19 -2.92 11.99
C HIS A 100 -4.69 -3.26 11.84
N LEU A 101 -5.05 -4.50 12.13
CA LEU A 101 -6.45 -4.90 12.20
C LEU A 101 -7.08 -4.33 13.46
N LEU A 102 -8.33 -3.93 13.35
CA LEU A 102 -9.14 -3.51 14.48
C LEU A 102 -9.44 -4.74 15.36
N PRO A 103 -8.96 -4.82 16.61
CA PRO A 103 -8.96 -6.05 17.39
C PRO A 103 -10.38 -6.49 17.81
N ASP A 104 -11.29 -5.53 17.96
CA ASP A 104 -12.68 -5.78 18.37
C ASP A 104 -13.58 -6.18 17.19
N PHE A 105 -13.10 -6.06 15.95
CA PHE A 105 -13.81 -6.39 14.74
C PHE A 105 -13.36 -7.75 14.19
N SER A 106 -14.31 -8.52 13.68
CA SER A 106 -14.04 -9.76 12.95
C SER A 106 -13.30 -9.50 11.64
N ALA A 107 -12.82 -10.56 10.99
CA ALA A 107 -12.16 -10.49 9.69
C ALA A 107 -13.01 -9.76 8.65
N ILE A 108 -14.30 -10.14 8.54
CA ILE A 108 -15.21 -9.51 7.57
C ILE A 108 -15.49 -8.05 7.91
N GLU A 109 -15.66 -7.70 9.19
CA GLU A 109 -15.90 -6.31 9.60
C GLU A 109 -14.69 -5.41 9.34
N ASN A 110 -13.46 -5.91 9.53
CA ASN A 110 -12.24 -5.20 9.15
C ASN A 110 -12.21 -4.83 7.66
N VAL A 111 -12.76 -5.69 6.79
CA VAL A 111 -12.80 -5.46 5.33
C VAL A 111 -14.02 -4.62 4.92
N ILE A 112 -15.11 -4.65 5.67
CA ILE A 112 -16.30 -3.83 5.45
C ILE A 112 -16.03 -2.37 5.81
N MET A 113 -15.31 -2.11 6.92
CA MET A 113 -15.11 -0.78 7.49
C MET A 113 -14.69 0.31 6.49
N PRO A 114 -13.63 0.14 5.67
CA PRO A 114 -13.24 1.17 4.70
C PRO A 114 -14.31 1.45 3.64
N GLN A 115 -15.19 0.49 3.37
CA GLN A 115 -16.28 0.64 2.41
C GLN A 115 -17.44 1.47 3.01
N LEU A 116 -17.74 1.28 4.30
CA LEU A 116 -18.73 2.11 5.01
C LEU A 116 -18.24 3.55 5.14
N VAL A 117 -16.95 3.77 5.43
CA VAL A 117 -16.32 5.10 5.42
C VAL A 117 -16.41 5.77 4.05
N ALA A 118 -16.40 4.97 2.97
CA ALA A 118 -16.65 5.44 1.61
C ALA A 118 -18.14 5.51 1.24
N SER A 119 -19.05 5.46 2.23
CA SER A 119 -20.51 5.57 2.08
C SER A 119 -21.13 4.48 1.19
N LYS A 120 -20.49 3.31 1.07
CA LYS A 120 -21.10 2.17 0.36
C LYS A 120 -22.18 1.52 1.24
N PRO A 121 -23.30 1.08 0.68
CA PRO A 121 -24.33 0.34 1.42
C PRO A 121 -23.75 -0.94 2.04
N GLU A 122 -24.08 -1.18 3.32
CA GLU A 122 -23.53 -2.31 4.09
C GLU A 122 -23.74 -3.67 3.41
N PRO A 123 -24.89 -4.02 2.80
CA PRO A 123 -25.04 -5.29 2.10
C PRO A 123 -24.05 -5.49 0.95
N LYS A 124 -23.77 -4.42 0.18
CA LYS A 124 -22.77 -4.44 -0.91
C LYS A 124 -21.36 -4.57 -0.37
N ALA A 125 -21.04 -3.85 0.71
CA ALA A 125 -19.76 -3.94 1.39
C ALA A 125 -19.51 -5.34 1.94
N ARG A 126 -20.52 -5.99 2.52
CA ARG A 126 -20.45 -7.35 3.06
C ARG A 126 -20.22 -8.39 1.95
N THR A 127 -20.95 -8.30 0.84
CA THR A 127 -20.75 -9.19 -0.32
C THR A 127 -19.31 -9.08 -0.81
N ARG A 128 -18.83 -7.85 -1.06
CA ARG A 128 -17.47 -7.61 -1.52
C ARG A 128 -16.41 -8.12 -0.53
N ALA A 129 -16.62 -7.91 0.76
CA ALA A 129 -15.71 -8.39 1.79
C ALA A 129 -15.64 -9.93 1.81
N SER A 130 -16.78 -10.61 1.69
CA SER A 130 -16.84 -12.07 1.63
C SER A 130 -16.13 -12.63 0.38
N GLU A 131 -16.31 -12.00 -0.79
CA GLU A 131 -15.63 -12.37 -2.03
C GLU A 131 -14.10 -12.29 -1.87
N LEU A 132 -13.59 -11.15 -1.37
CA LEU A 132 -12.15 -10.94 -1.17
C LEU A 132 -11.56 -11.93 -0.15
N LEU A 133 -12.23 -12.14 0.98
CA LEU A 133 -11.78 -13.09 1.99
C LEU A 133 -11.83 -14.53 1.47
N GLY A 134 -12.87 -14.89 0.71
CA GLY A 134 -12.97 -16.18 0.05
C GLY A 134 -11.82 -16.42 -0.95
N ALA A 135 -11.51 -15.41 -1.79
CA ALA A 135 -10.40 -15.47 -2.75
C ALA A 135 -9.01 -15.62 -2.09
N LEU A 136 -8.90 -15.23 -0.81
CA LEU A 136 -7.72 -15.40 0.04
C LEU A 136 -7.79 -16.66 0.93
N GLY A 137 -8.74 -17.56 0.70
CA GLY A 137 -8.89 -18.79 1.48
C GLY A 137 -9.34 -18.58 2.93
N LEU A 138 -10.06 -17.49 3.21
CA LEU A 138 -10.55 -17.14 4.54
C LEU A 138 -12.08 -17.25 4.67
N GLY A 139 -12.76 -17.99 3.76
CA GLY A 139 -14.21 -18.14 3.77
C GLY A 139 -14.76 -18.70 5.10
N GLU A 140 -14.02 -19.61 5.74
CA GLU A 140 -14.38 -20.20 7.04
C GLU A 140 -13.91 -19.34 8.24
N ARG A 141 -13.31 -18.19 7.99
CA ARG A 141 -12.73 -17.30 9.01
C ARG A 141 -13.42 -15.94 9.13
N LEU A 142 -14.52 -15.73 8.41
CA LEU A 142 -15.19 -14.42 8.30
C LEU A 142 -15.51 -13.78 9.66
N THR A 143 -15.97 -14.57 10.62
CA THR A 143 -16.39 -14.12 11.95
C THR A 143 -15.28 -14.14 12.99
N HIS A 144 -14.09 -14.66 12.65
CA HIS A 144 -12.96 -14.71 13.57
C HIS A 144 -12.41 -13.33 13.83
N ARG A 145 -12.06 -13.04 15.08
CA ARG A 145 -11.35 -11.83 15.49
C ARG A 145 -9.84 -12.00 15.24
N PRO A 146 -9.07 -10.90 15.12
CA PRO A 146 -7.62 -10.97 14.90
C PRO A 146 -6.88 -11.91 15.86
N SER A 147 -7.25 -11.93 17.14
CA SER A 147 -6.64 -12.81 18.14
C SER A 147 -6.86 -14.32 17.89
N GLN A 148 -7.79 -14.67 17.03
CA GLN A 148 -8.13 -16.06 16.65
C GLN A 148 -7.50 -16.47 15.30
N LEU A 149 -6.76 -15.55 14.66
CA LEU A 149 -6.15 -15.74 13.36
C LEU A 149 -4.63 -15.85 13.49
N SER A 150 -4.03 -16.75 12.72
CA SER A 150 -2.56 -16.79 12.56
C SER A 150 -2.05 -15.51 11.88
N GLY A 151 -0.76 -15.20 12.04
CA GLY A 151 -0.15 -14.02 11.42
C GLY A 151 -0.36 -13.94 9.90
N GLY A 152 -0.25 -15.08 9.21
CA GLY A 152 -0.53 -15.14 7.78
C GLY A 152 -2.01 -14.93 7.41
N GLU A 153 -2.95 -15.39 8.26
CA GLU A 153 -4.39 -15.10 8.09
C GLU A 153 -4.70 -13.63 8.35
N GLN A 154 -4.11 -13.03 9.39
CA GLN A 154 -4.24 -11.61 9.66
C GLN A 154 -3.73 -10.76 8.50
N GLN A 155 -2.59 -11.13 7.90
CA GLN A 155 -2.04 -10.42 6.74
C GLN A 155 -2.97 -10.54 5.53
N ARG A 156 -3.55 -11.72 5.29
CA ARG A 156 -4.54 -11.86 4.21
C ARG A 156 -5.80 -11.01 4.46
N VAL A 157 -6.27 -10.87 5.70
CA VAL A 157 -7.35 -9.93 6.03
C VAL A 157 -6.92 -8.47 5.73
N ALA A 158 -5.68 -8.07 6.06
CA ALA A 158 -5.16 -6.75 5.75
C ALA A 158 -5.08 -6.51 4.23
N VAL A 159 -4.70 -7.52 3.44
CA VAL A 159 -4.73 -7.47 1.96
C VAL A 159 -6.16 -7.29 1.45
N ALA A 160 -7.12 -8.08 1.95
CA ALA A 160 -8.54 -7.93 1.58
C ALA A 160 -9.06 -6.52 1.90
N ARG A 161 -8.72 -5.99 3.07
CA ARG A 161 -9.08 -4.63 3.50
C ARG A 161 -8.52 -3.57 2.56
N ALA A 162 -7.26 -3.71 2.14
CA ALA A 162 -6.63 -2.77 1.23
C ALA A 162 -7.33 -2.73 -0.14
N LEU A 163 -7.85 -3.86 -0.63
CA LEU A 163 -8.53 -4.00 -1.92
C LEU A 163 -10.04 -3.75 -1.86
N ALA A 164 -10.62 -3.55 -0.68
CA ALA A 164 -12.06 -3.46 -0.46
C ALA A 164 -12.74 -2.36 -1.31
N ASN A 165 -12.08 -1.20 -1.44
CA ASN A 165 -12.59 -0.06 -2.19
C ASN A 165 -12.19 -0.06 -3.68
N LYS A 166 -11.58 -1.12 -4.21
CA LYS A 166 -11.03 -1.18 -5.57
C LYS A 166 -10.07 -0.02 -5.84
N PRO A 167 -8.97 0.09 -5.06
CA PRO A 167 -8.03 1.19 -5.21
C PRO A 167 -7.35 1.14 -6.56
N LEU A 168 -6.95 2.31 -7.07
CA LEU A 168 -6.12 2.41 -8.27
C LEU A 168 -4.66 2.05 -7.97
N LEU A 169 -4.22 2.32 -6.74
CA LEU A 169 -2.87 2.00 -6.26
C LEU A 169 -2.92 1.36 -4.87
N VAL A 170 -2.17 0.27 -4.69
CA VAL A 170 -1.92 -0.33 -3.38
C VAL A 170 -0.49 0.00 -2.94
N LEU A 171 -0.36 0.56 -1.75
CA LEU A 171 0.91 0.82 -1.08
C LEU A 171 1.14 -0.27 -0.04
N ALA A 172 2.23 -1.01 -0.17
CA ALA A 172 2.55 -2.10 0.74
C ALA A 172 3.93 -1.89 1.36
N ASP A 173 3.97 -1.73 2.69
CA ASP A 173 5.22 -1.57 3.45
C ASP A 173 5.56 -2.90 4.14
N GLU A 174 6.60 -3.58 3.65
CA GLU A 174 7.06 -4.88 4.14
C GLU A 174 5.91 -5.89 4.39
N PRO A 175 5.04 -6.15 3.40
CA PRO A 175 3.77 -6.86 3.61
C PRO A 175 3.91 -8.30 4.11
N THR A 176 5.13 -8.81 4.20
CA THR A 176 5.44 -10.18 4.67
C THR A 176 6.58 -10.22 5.68
N GLY A 177 7.01 -9.05 6.19
CA GLY A 177 8.21 -8.94 7.04
C GLY A 177 8.14 -9.69 8.38
N ASN A 178 6.94 -9.96 8.88
CA ASN A 178 6.70 -10.66 10.15
C ASN A 178 6.31 -12.15 9.98
N LEU A 179 6.43 -12.69 8.75
CA LEU A 179 6.03 -14.06 8.44
C LEU A 179 7.26 -14.94 8.19
N ASP A 180 7.12 -16.24 8.46
CA ASP A 180 8.11 -17.21 8.01
C ASP A 180 8.20 -17.27 6.48
N VAL A 181 9.31 -17.75 5.96
CA VAL A 181 9.62 -17.73 4.51
C VAL A 181 8.54 -18.41 3.65
N HIS A 182 7.99 -19.54 4.11
CA HIS A 182 6.98 -20.27 3.35
C HIS A 182 5.65 -19.51 3.30
N THR A 183 5.19 -19.03 4.45
CA THR A 183 3.97 -18.22 4.57
C THR A 183 4.12 -16.89 3.82
N ALA A 184 5.28 -16.22 3.92
CA ALA A 184 5.60 -14.99 3.19
C ALA A 184 5.46 -15.15 1.67
N ASN A 185 6.03 -16.24 1.12
CA ASN A 185 5.93 -16.53 -0.31
C ASN A 185 4.50 -16.74 -0.79
N ARG A 186 3.69 -17.47 0.01
CA ARG A 186 2.28 -17.73 -0.29
C ARG A 186 1.46 -16.45 -0.22
N VAL A 187 1.53 -15.71 0.89
CA VAL A 187 0.77 -14.47 1.09
C VAL A 187 1.13 -13.41 0.04
N LEU A 188 2.44 -13.25 -0.29
CA LEU A 188 2.83 -12.35 -1.36
C LEU A 188 2.27 -12.80 -2.72
N GLY A 189 2.31 -14.09 -3.04
CA GLY A 189 1.74 -14.63 -4.28
C GLY A 189 0.23 -14.34 -4.40
N GLU A 190 -0.53 -14.57 -3.33
CA GLU A 190 -1.95 -14.25 -3.24
C GLU A 190 -2.22 -12.74 -3.38
N PHE A 191 -1.42 -11.91 -2.72
CA PHE A 191 -1.48 -10.46 -2.84
C PHE A 191 -1.25 -9.98 -4.28
N LEU A 192 -0.14 -10.37 -4.91
CA LEU A 192 0.19 -9.95 -6.28
C LEU A 192 -0.87 -10.42 -7.29
N ARG A 193 -1.40 -11.64 -7.13
CA ARG A 193 -2.49 -12.17 -7.94
C ARG A 193 -3.72 -11.29 -7.85
N LEU A 194 -4.19 -10.99 -6.62
CA LEU A 194 -5.38 -10.17 -6.42
C LEU A 194 -5.20 -8.73 -6.92
N VAL A 195 -4.03 -8.11 -6.70
CA VAL A 195 -3.73 -6.77 -7.24
C VAL A 195 -3.90 -6.76 -8.76
N ARG A 196 -3.40 -7.79 -9.46
CA ARG A 196 -3.55 -7.92 -10.92
C ARG A 196 -5.00 -8.17 -11.34
N GLU A 197 -5.71 -9.06 -10.66
CA GLU A 197 -7.12 -9.37 -10.94
C GLU A 197 -8.04 -8.15 -10.75
N GLU A 198 -7.74 -7.30 -9.77
CA GLU A 198 -8.46 -6.05 -9.53
C GLU A 198 -8.04 -4.90 -10.47
N GLY A 199 -7.00 -5.10 -11.28
CA GLY A 199 -6.47 -4.07 -12.18
C GLY A 199 -5.77 -2.92 -11.45
N SER A 200 -5.42 -3.09 -10.19
CA SER A 200 -4.71 -2.10 -9.38
C SER A 200 -3.22 -2.06 -9.73
N ALA A 201 -2.60 -0.89 -9.65
CA ALA A 201 -1.14 -0.80 -9.53
C ALA A 201 -0.70 -1.06 -8.09
N ALA A 202 0.58 -1.35 -7.87
CA ALA A 202 1.14 -1.43 -6.52
C ALA A 202 2.56 -0.88 -6.43
N LEU A 203 2.87 -0.26 -5.28
CA LEU A 203 4.24 0.05 -4.85
C LEU A 203 4.52 -0.73 -3.56
N VAL A 204 5.45 -1.68 -3.64
CA VAL A 204 5.73 -2.65 -2.58
C VAL A 204 7.14 -2.44 -2.05
N ALA A 205 7.27 -1.86 -0.87
CA ALA A 205 8.55 -1.75 -0.19
C ALA A 205 8.94 -3.08 0.44
N THR A 206 10.17 -3.50 0.21
CA THR A 206 10.74 -4.69 0.84
C THR A 206 12.27 -4.60 0.87
N HIS A 207 12.89 -5.31 1.81
CA HIS A 207 14.33 -5.55 1.82
C HIS A 207 14.67 -6.94 1.25
N ASN A 208 13.68 -7.75 0.88
CA ASN A 208 13.87 -9.11 0.37
C ASN A 208 13.93 -9.11 -1.17
N GLU A 209 15.14 -9.22 -1.71
CA GLU A 209 15.38 -9.23 -3.16
C GLU A 209 14.63 -10.34 -3.89
N ARG A 210 14.55 -11.55 -3.30
CA ARG A 210 13.84 -12.69 -3.93
C ARG A 210 12.34 -12.42 -4.09
N LEU A 211 11.74 -11.70 -3.14
CA LEU A 211 10.34 -11.32 -3.22
C LEU A 211 10.14 -10.19 -4.24
N ALA A 212 11.06 -9.23 -4.29
CA ALA A 212 11.02 -8.12 -5.26
C ALA A 212 11.06 -8.61 -6.72
N LEU A 213 11.79 -9.68 -7.02
CA LEU A 213 11.86 -10.27 -8.36
C LEU A 213 10.54 -10.85 -8.90
N LYS A 214 9.49 -10.96 -8.06
CA LYS A 214 8.14 -11.39 -8.49
C LYS A 214 7.28 -10.24 -9.01
N MET A 215 7.79 -9.01 -8.93
CA MET A 215 7.13 -7.78 -9.37
C MET A 215 7.54 -7.44 -10.79
N ASP A 216 6.82 -6.54 -11.43
CA ASP A 216 7.03 -6.24 -12.86
C ASP A 216 8.32 -5.42 -13.07
N ARG A 217 8.66 -4.57 -12.08
CA ARG A 217 9.88 -3.76 -12.06
C ARG A 217 10.36 -3.57 -10.62
N VAL A 218 11.67 -3.43 -10.45
CA VAL A 218 12.30 -3.11 -9.17
C VAL A 218 13.06 -1.79 -9.31
N VAL A 219 12.86 -0.90 -8.34
CA VAL A 219 13.67 0.31 -8.13
C VAL A 219 14.39 0.20 -6.80
N ARG A 220 15.61 0.69 -6.72
CA ARG A 220 16.41 0.65 -5.49
C ARG A 220 16.46 2.04 -4.86
N LEU A 221 16.11 2.12 -3.57
CA LEU A 221 16.25 3.34 -2.79
C LEU A 221 17.50 3.23 -1.91
N HIS A 222 18.49 4.05 -2.22
CA HIS A 222 19.74 4.13 -1.49
C HIS A 222 20.05 5.59 -1.13
N GLU A 223 20.32 5.87 0.14
CA GLU A 223 20.63 7.22 0.64
C GLU A 223 19.68 8.32 0.17
N GLY A 224 18.39 7.99 0.05
CA GLY A 224 17.35 8.96 -0.33
C GLY A 224 17.22 9.24 -1.82
N VAL A 225 17.88 8.49 -2.69
CA VAL A 225 17.76 8.56 -4.16
C VAL A 225 17.34 7.20 -4.75
N LEU A 226 16.70 7.23 -5.92
CA LEU A 226 16.41 5.99 -6.68
C LEU A 226 17.51 5.71 -7.70
N GLU A 227 17.88 4.42 -7.77
CA GLU A 227 18.82 3.84 -8.72
C GLU A 227 18.13 2.82 -9.64
#